data_d07f1185590ad626cb181f580241b9c3
#
_entry.id   d07f1185590ad626cb181f580241b9c3
#
_cell.length_a   1.000
_cell.length_b   1.000
_cell.length_c   1.000
_cell.angle_alpha   90.00
_cell.angle_beta   90.00
_cell.angle_gamma   90.00
#
_symmetry.space_group_name_H-M   'P 1'
#
loop_
_entity.id
_entity.type
_entity.pdbx_description
1 polymer ?
#
loop_
_entity_poly.entity_id
_entity_poly.type
_entity_poly.pdbx_seq_one_letter_code
_entity_poly.pdbx_strand_id
1 'polypeptide(L)'
;VAPKLAGVQWIYAGTEWTWFDHIRVDDTFRIEAEMTKQEEKSGRRFSRWVLQTGKVRYFTADDALVATAVGHCARTPRVGHEGASNAGPVESQRYTAAEIDDIERQVLSEPRRGAKPLYWEDVEVGAAIPPVIKGPLTITDIIAWYSATQGSLPYGGAHGDALRYRRRHDDYHINPETGAKDAAGRGHLETETARDVGMGGAYDVGPQRISWAQHMMCNWM
;
A
#
# COMPACT_ATOMS: atom_id res chain seq x y z
N VAL A 1 9.17 -9.43 -9.51
CA VAL A 1 10.00 -9.11 -8.35
C VAL A 1 10.97 -8.02 -8.77
N ALA A 2 10.84 -6.80 -8.23
CA ALA A 2 11.75 -5.72 -8.54
C ALA A 2 13.05 -5.91 -7.76
N PRO A 3 14.22 -5.78 -8.37
CA PRO A 3 15.48 -5.89 -7.66
C PRO A 3 15.59 -4.79 -6.61
N LYS A 4 16.20 -5.12 -5.48
CA LYS A 4 16.54 -4.16 -4.45
C LYS A 4 17.67 -3.25 -4.99
N LEU A 5 17.46 -1.94 -4.93
CA LEU A 5 18.41 -0.95 -5.41
C LEU A 5 18.82 -0.04 -4.23
N ALA A 6 20.12 0.07 -3.99
CA ALA A 6 20.65 1.01 -2.99
C ALA A 6 20.30 2.45 -3.36
N GLY A 7 19.98 3.28 -2.36
CA GLY A 7 19.65 4.70 -2.56
C GLY A 7 18.32 4.99 -3.26
N VAL A 8 17.51 3.96 -3.54
CA VAL A 8 16.24 4.10 -4.26
C VAL A 8 15.10 3.59 -3.40
N GLN A 9 14.05 4.40 -3.28
CA GLN A 9 12.82 4.04 -2.63
C GLN A 9 11.89 3.29 -3.58
N TRP A 10 11.11 2.38 -3.03
CA TRP A 10 10.04 1.69 -3.72
C TRP A 10 8.70 2.24 -3.26
N ILE A 11 7.97 2.87 -4.17
CA ILE A 11 6.64 3.45 -3.89
C ILE A 11 5.61 2.75 -4.76
N TYR A 12 4.60 2.16 -4.14
CA TYR A 12 3.49 1.54 -4.85
C TYR A 12 2.71 2.59 -5.65
N ALA A 13 2.47 2.33 -6.93
CA ALA A 13 1.81 3.26 -7.85
C ALA A 13 0.49 2.72 -8.44
N GLY A 14 0.16 1.46 -8.19
CA GLY A 14 -1.10 0.87 -8.63
C GLY A 14 -0.96 -0.57 -9.09
N THR A 15 -2.10 -1.24 -9.27
CA THR A 15 -2.18 -2.59 -9.84
C THR A 15 -3.46 -2.75 -10.62
N GLU A 16 -3.36 -3.36 -11.79
CA GLU A 16 -4.49 -3.78 -12.61
C GLU A 16 -4.64 -5.29 -12.48
N TRP A 17 -5.85 -5.78 -12.19
CA TRP A 17 -6.16 -7.19 -12.04
C TRP A 17 -7.09 -7.66 -13.15
N THR A 18 -6.81 -8.86 -13.66
CA THR A 18 -7.72 -9.62 -14.52
C THR A 18 -7.95 -10.97 -13.87
N TRP A 19 -9.18 -11.31 -13.61
CA TRP A 19 -9.62 -12.56 -13.00
C TRP A 19 -10.23 -13.45 -14.07
N PHE A 20 -9.80 -14.72 -14.10
CA PHE A 20 -10.29 -15.73 -15.06
C PHE A 20 -11.09 -16.81 -14.33
N ASP A 21 -10.86 -16.98 -13.02
CA ASP A 21 -11.58 -17.92 -12.17
C ASP A 21 -11.59 -17.40 -10.72
N HIS A 22 -12.39 -18.04 -9.88
CA HIS A 22 -12.50 -17.74 -8.47
C HIS A 22 -11.31 -18.29 -7.68
N ILE A 23 -10.89 -17.53 -6.67
CA ILE A 23 -9.93 -17.97 -5.66
C ILE A 23 -10.70 -18.41 -4.42
N ARG A 24 -10.42 -19.62 -3.92
CA ARG A 24 -11.02 -20.19 -2.71
C ARG A 24 -10.01 -20.25 -1.58
N VAL A 25 -10.52 -20.34 -0.37
CA VAL A 25 -9.69 -20.62 0.80
C VAL A 25 -8.97 -21.97 0.58
N ASP A 26 -7.70 -22.02 0.97
CA ASP A 26 -6.79 -23.18 0.81
C ASP A 26 -6.30 -23.45 -0.62
N ASP A 27 -6.67 -22.65 -1.62
CA ASP A 27 -6.06 -22.75 -2.94
C ASP A 27 -4.56 -22.48 -2.89
N THR A 28 -3.81 -23.28 -3.62
CA THR A 28 -2.36 -23.13 -3.79
C THR A 28 -2.04 -22.75 -5.23
N PHE A 29 -1.19 -21.73 -5.39
CA PHE A 29 -0.85 -21.20 -6.72
C PHE A 29 0.64 -21.31 -7.02
N ARG A 30 0.95 -21.68 -8.24
CA ARG A 30 2.24 -21.42 -8.87
C ARG A 30 2.23 -19.98 -9.38
N ILE A 31 3.27 -19.22 -9.06
CA ILE A 31 3.35 -17.80 -9.40
C ILE A 31 4.52 -17.58 -10.35
N GLU A 32 4.25 -16.90 -11.46
CA GLU A 32 5.26 -16.39 -12.38
C GLU A 32 5.25 -14.85 -12.33
N ALA A 33 6.42 -14.26 -12.20
CA ALA A 33 6.57 -12.81 -12.16
C ALA A 33 7.68 -12.34 -13.08
N GLU A 34 7.40 -11.32 -13.89
CA GLU A 34 8.35 -10.71 -14.80
C GLU A 34 8.27 -9.17 -14.76
N MET A 35 9.38 -8.50 -14.99
CA MET A 35 9.40 -7.07 -15.23
C MET A 35 9.17 -6.83 -16.71
N THR A 36 8.07 -6.15 -17.05
CA THR A 36 7.66 -5.96 -18.45
C THR A 36 8.09 -4.60 -19.01
N LYS A 37 8.23 -3.57 -18.16
CA LYS A 37 8.55 -2.23 -18.63
C LYS A 37 9.30 -1.41 -17.56
N GLN A 38 10.20 -0.53 -18.02
CA GLN A 38 10.82 0.50 -17.22
C GLN A 38 10.80 1.81 -18.01
N GLU A 39 10.31 2.86 -17.40
CA GLU A 39 10.22 4.19 -18.02
C GLU A 39 10.83 5.23 -17.12
N GLU A 40 11.82 5.96 -17.63
CA GLU A 40 12.30 7.13 -16.94
C GLU A 40 11.27 8.25 -17.01
N LYS A 41 11.03 8.87 -15.90
CA LYS A 41 10.07 9.96 -15.71
C LYS A 41 10.75 11.14 -15.03
N SER A 42 10.19 12.31 -15.24
CA SER A 42 10.56 13.52 -14.52
C SER A 42 9.31 14.24 -14.02
N GLY A 43 9.44 15.01 -12.97
CA GLY A 43 8.33 15.75 -12.41
C GLY A 43 8.77 16.77 -11.37
N ARG A 44 7.82 17.57 -10.90
CA ARG A 44 8.09 18.64 -9.92
C ARG A 44 8.63 18.12 -8.59
N ARG A 45 8.17 16.95 -8.15
CA ARG A 45 8.56 16.36 -6.85
C ARG A 45 9.91 15.64 -6.93
N PHE A 46 10.12 14.89 -7.98
CA PHE A 46 11.37 14.18 -8.27
C PHE A 46 11.81 14.58 -9.67
N SER A 47 13.02 15.16 -9.79
CA SER A 47 13.54 15.57 -11.09
C SER A 47 13.78 14.37 -12.02
N ARG A 48 14.09 13.21 -11.43
CA ARG A 48 14.29 11.94 -12.14
C ARG A 48 13.81 10.77 -11.30
N TRP A 49 13.03 9.88 -11.88
CA TRP A 49 12.57 8.65 -11.26
C TRP A 49 12.19 7.62 -12.32
N VAL A 50 12.03 6.36 -11.95
CA VAL A 50 11.69 5.29 -12.91
C VAL A 50 10.35 4.66 -12.53
N LEU A 51 9.42 4.62 -13.47
CA LEU A 51 8.21 3.78 -13.36
C LEU A 51 8.55 2.37 -13.84
N GLN A 52 8.48 1.41 -12.93
CA GLN A 52 8.62 -0.01 -13.24
C GLN A 52 7.24 -0.65 -13.32
N THR A 53 7.02 -1.43 -14.37
CA THR A 53 5.82 -2.24 -14.54
C THR A 53 6.22 -3.71 -14.53
N GLY A 54 5.57 -4.49 -13.68
CA GLY A 54 5.75 -5.94 -13.60
C GLY A 54 4.44 -6.65 -13.82
N LYS A 55 4.48 -7.85 -14.38
CA LYS A 55 3.34 -8.74 -14.58
C LYS A 55 3.50 -9.99 -13.71
N VAL A 56 2.45 -10.34 -13.01
CA VAL A 56 2.37 -11.57 -12.21
C VAL A 56 1.23 -12.42 -12.75
N ARG A 57 1.48 -13.72 -12.94
CA ARG A 57 0.49 -14.71 -13.33
C ARG A 57 0.32 -15.73 -12.22
N TYR A 58 -0.92 -16.09 -11.94
CA TYR A 58 -1.27 -17.05 -10.89
C TYR A 58 -1.92 -18.26 -11.55
N PHE A 59 -1.32 -19.44 -11.35
CA PHE A 59 -1.76 -20.71 -11.93
C PHE A 59 -2.15 -21.68 -10.82
N THR A 60 -3.20 -22.46 -11.04
CA THR A 60 -3.53 -23.62 -10.20
C THR A 60 -2.43 -24.68 -10.28
N ALA A 61 -2.56 -25.73 -9.47
CA ALA A 61 -1.69 -26.91 -9.54
C ALA A 61 -1.76 -27.63 -10.92
N ASP A 62 -2.89 -27.51 -11.61
CA ASP A 62 -3.13 -28.09 -12.94
C ASP A 62 -2.78 -27.11 -14.08
N ASP A 63 -1.97 -26.08 -13.80
CA ASP A 63 -1.53 -25.07 -14.76
C ASP A 63 -2.64 -24.20 -15.39
N ALA A 64 -3.84 -24.18 -14.84
CA ALA A 64 -4.87 -23.24 -15.28
C ALA A 64 -4.59 -21.83 -14.77
N LEU A 65 -4.64 -20.83 -15.65
CA LEU A 65 -4.45 -19.43 -15.32
C LEU A 65 -5.69 -18.89 -14.59
N VAL A 66 -5.53 -18.49 -13.34
CA VAL A 66 -6.62 -17.97 -12.48
C VAL A 66 -6.68 -16.45 -12.51
N ALA A 67 -5.53 -15.80 -12.47
CA ALA A 67 -5.48 -14.34 -12.47
C ALA A 67 -4.16 -13.80 -13.04
N THR A 68 -4.21 -12.58 -13.52
CA THR A 68 -3.02 -11.77 -13.80
C THR A 68 -3.09 -10.45 -13.05
N ALA A 69 -1.93 -9.99 -12.57
CA ALA A 69 -1.78 -8.66 -11.99
C ALA A 69 -0.68 -7.89 -12.74
N VAL A 70 -0.97 -6.67 -13.17
CA VAL A 70 0.03 -5.75 -13.72
C VAL A 70 0.27 -4.67 -12.67
N GLY A 71 1.40 -4.74 -11.99
CA GLY A 71 1.76 -3.86 -10.90
C GLY A 71 2.70 -2.74 -11.34
N HIS A 72 2.47 -1.55 -10.81
CA HIS A 72 3.28 -0.37 -11.06
C HIS A 72 3.99 0.10 -9.79
N CYS A 73 5.27 0.41 -9.93
CA CYS A 73 6.11 0.86 -8.84
C CYS A 73 6.94 2.07 -9.28
N ALA A 74 6.85 3.15 -8.53
CA ALA A 74 7.74 4.30 -8.71
C ALA A 74 9.03 4.08 -7.92
N ARG A 75 10.15 4.10 -8.64
CA ARG A 75 11.50 4.05 -8.08
C ARG A 75 12.02 5.47 -7.97
N THR A 76 12.04 6.01 -6.79
CA THR A 76 12.43 7.40 -6.51
C THR A 76 13.72 7.46 -5.71
N PRO A 77 14.59 8.45 -5.96
CA PRO A 77 15.79 8.64 -5.15
C PRO A 77 15.44 8.93 -3.69
N ARG A 78 16.24 8.41 -2.76
CA ARG A 78 16.17 8.79 -1.34
C ARG A 78 16.83 10.17 -1.13
N VAL A 79 16.49 10.83 -0.03
CA VAL A 79 17.13 12.09 0.39
C VAL A 79 18.65 11.93 0.43
N GLY A 80 19.38 12.94 -0.01
CA GLY A 80 20.84 12.89 -0.14
C GLY A 80 21.37 12.27 -1.44
N HIS A 81 20.50 11.75 -2.32
CA HIS A 81 20.86 11.27 -3.65
C HIS A 81 20.39 12.25 -4.72
N GLU A 82 21.06 12.22 -5.88
CA GLU A 82 20.69 13.04 -7.04
C GLU A 82 19.22 12.80 -7.42
N GLY A 83 18.47 13.89 -7.63
CA GLY A 83 17.06 13.83 -8.00
C GLY A 83 16.09 13.61 -6.83
N ALA A 84 16.57 13.61 -5.59
CA ALA A 84 15.72 13.47 -4.39
C ALA A 84 14.63 14.54 -4.31
N SER A 85 13.56 14.23 -3.57
CA SER A 85 12.42 15.14 -3.40
C SER A 85 12.81 16.40 -2.63
N ASN A 86 12.35 17.55 -3.14
CA ASN A 86 12.38 18.84 -2.45
C ASN A 86 11.05 19.15 -1.72
N ALA A 87 10.21 18.14 -1.48
CA ALA A 87 8.97 18.35 -0.77
C ALA A 87 9.25 18.83 0.67
N GLY A 88 8.75 19.99 1.01
CA GLY A 88 8.79 20.51 2.38
C GLY A 88 7.92 19.67 3.33
N PRO A 89 8.02 19.93 4.64
CA PRO A 89 7.19 19.26 5.62
C PRO A 89 5.70 19.52 5.32
N VAL A 90 4.88 18.49 5.46
CA VAL A 90 3.42 18.61 5.44
C VAL A 90 2.97 18.81 6.89
N GLU A 91 2.26 19.90 7.16
CA GLU A 91 1.63 20.10 8.46
C GLU A 91 0.47 19.12 8.62
N SER A 92 0.35 18.56 9.82
CA SER A 92 -0.79 17.72 10.16
C SER A 92 -2.05 18.58 10.23
N GLN A 93 -3.10 18.14 9.56
CA GLN A 93 -4.40 18.80 9.64
C GLN A 93 -4.94 18.68 11.07
N ARG A 94 -5.45 19.78 11.58
CA ARG A 94 -6.19 19.81 12.85
C ARG A 94 -7.68 19.83 12.53
N TYR A 95 -8.41 18.99 13.22
CA TYR A 95 -9.86 18.89 13.13
C TYR A 95 -10.50 19.53 14.37
N THR A 96 -11.60 20.22 14.18
CA THR A 96 -12.49 20.63 15.28
C THR A 96 -13.32 19.44 15.75
N ALA A 97 -13.88 19.53 16.95
CA ALA A 97 -14.77 18.48 17.46
C ALA A 97 -15.97 18.26 16.53
N ALA A 98 -16.53 19.31 15.96
CA ALA A 98 -17.66 19.21 15.04
C ALA A 98 -17.31 18.49 13.73
N GLU A 99 -16.11 18.70 13.20
CA GLU A 99 -15.63 17.96 12.01
C GLU A 99 -15.41 16.47 12.32
N ILE A 100 -14.87 16.15 13.49
CA ILE A 100 -14.74 14.75 13.94
C ILE A 100 -16.11 14.10 14.09
N ASP A 101 -17.05 14.74 14.80
CA ASP A 101 -18.41 14.23 14.97
C ASP A 101 -19.12 14.01 13.63
N ASP A 102 -18.87 14.88 12.64
CA ASP A 102 -19.42 14.72 11.29
C ASP A 102 -18.80 13.54 10.54
N ILE A 103 -17.48 13.38 10.59
CA ILE A 103 -16.78 12.24 10.00
C ILE A 103 -17.28 10.93 10.62
N GLU A 104 -17.34 10.84 11.94
CA GLU A 104 -17.83 9.64 12.66
C GLU A 104 -19.26 9.30 12.27
N ARG A 105 -20.15 10.29 12.19
CA ARG A 105 -21.54 10.11 11.74
C ARG A 105 -21.59 9.56 10.32
N GLN A 106 -20.79 10.07 9.40
CA GLN A 106 -20.71 9.58 8.03
C GLN A 106 -20.20 8.14 7.97
N VAL A 107 -19.15 7.79 8.73
CA VAL A 107 -18.62 6.42 8.83
C VAL A 107 -19.68 5.46 9.36
N LEU A 108 -20.39 5.85 10.41
CA LEU A 108 -21.43 5.01 11.04
C LEU A 108 -22.68 4.87 10.17
N SER A 109 -22.92 5.79 9.25
CA SER A 109 -24.07 5.76 8.33
C SER A 109 -23.74 5.18 6.95
N GLU A 110 -22.57 4.59 6.75
CA GLU A 110 -22.19 3.96 5.48
C GLU A 110 -23.25 2.95 5.03
N PRO A 111 -23.83 3.09 3.82
CA PRO A 111 -24.82 2.15 3.33
C PRO A 111 -24.15 0.81 3.04
N ARG A 112 -24.78 -0.26 3.51
CA ARG A 112 -24.38 -1.64 3.23
C ARG A 112 -25.55 -2.38 2.63
N ARG A 113 -25.35 -2.99 1.48
CA ARG A 113 -26.39 -3.79 0.83
C ARG A 113 -26.73 -5.05 1.65
N GLY A 114 -25.71 -5.66 2.26
CA GLY A 114 -25.88 -6.90 3.05
C GLY A 114 -26.32 -8.07 2.15
N ALA A 115 -27.31 -8.83 2.62
CA ALA A 115 -27.83 -10.00 1.91
C ALA A 115 -28.76 -9.66 0.72
N LYS A 116 -29.03 -8.39 0.43
CA LYS A 116 -29.87 -7.99 -0.71
C LYS A 116 -29.07 -8.14 -2.00
N PRO A 117 -29.43 -9.05 -2.93
CA PRO A 117 -28.63 -9.26 -4.14
C PRO A 117 -28.64 -8.02 -5.04
N LEU A 118 -27.53 -7.82 -5.73
CA LEU A 118 -27.43 -6.90 -6.87
C LEU A 118 -27.24 -7.76 -8.12
N TYR A 119 -28.19 -7.71 -9.02
CA TYR A 119 -28.10 -8.41 -10.30
C TYR A 119 -27.42 -7.52 -11.33
N TRP A 120 -26.76 -8.14 -12.31
CA TRP A 120 -26.07 -7.44 -13.40
C TRP A 120 -27.01 -6.47 -14.14
N GLU A 121 -28.25 -6.89 -14.34
CA GLU A 121 -29.29 -6.15 -15.04
C GLU A 121 -29.75 -4.88 -14.30
N ASP A 122 -29.52 -4.83 -12.98
CA ASP A 122 -29.84 -3.68 -12.13
C ASP A 122 -28.74 -2.61 -12.10
N VAL A 123 -27.59 -2.89 -12.75
CA VAL A 123 -26.44 -1.99 -12.76
C VAL A 123 -26.45 -1.11 -13.98
N GLU A 124 -26.61 0.18 -13.77
CA GLU A 124 -26.54 1.18 -14.83
C GLU A 124 -25.10 1.69 -15.00
N VAL A 125 -24.61 1.76 -16.25
CA VAL A 125 -23.31 2.36 -16.54
C VAL A 125 -23.32 3.84 -16.19
N GLY A 126 -22.38 4.25 -15.33
CA GLY A 126 -22.31 5.63 -14.84
C GLY A 126 -23.11 5.90 -13.57
N ALA A 127 -23.81 4.90 -13.01
CA ALA A 127 -24.43 5.03 -11.69
C ALA A 127 -23.38 5.31 -10.61
N ALA A 128 -23.70 6.22 -9.70
CA ALA A 128 -22.82 6.55 -8.59
C ALA A 128 -22.81 5.42 -7.55
N ILE A 129 -21.63 4.96 -7.18
CA ILE A 129 -21.45 4.05 -6.04
C ILE A 129 -21.47 4.88 -4.76
N PRO A 130 -22.21 4.46 -3.71
CA PRO A 130 -22.20 5.16 -2.43
C PRO A 130 -20.78 5.30 -1.88
N PRO A 131 -20.37 6.50 -1.44
CA PRO A 131 -19.04 6.71 -0.92
C PRO A 131 -18.84 6.02 0.43
N VAL A 132 -17.59 5.66 0.74
CA VAL A 132 -17.14 5.27 2.07
C VAL A 132 -16.13 6.29 2.58
N ILE A 133 -16.18 6.59 3.86
CA ILE A 133 -15.28 7.53 4.52
C ILE A 133 -14.19 6.77 5.26
N LYS A 134 -12.94 7.14 5.01
CA LYS A 134 -11.76 6.56 5.68
C LYS A 134 -10.90 7.68 6.26
N GLY A 135 -11.03 7.88 7.54
CA GLY A 135 -10.25 8.89 8.24
C GLY A 135 -10.98 9.52 9.43
N PRO A 136 -10.29 10.39 10.19
CA PRO A 136 -8.85 10.71 10.03
C PRO A 136 -7.97 9.48 10.22
N LEU A 137 -7.00 9.29 9.30
CA LEU A 137 -6.08 8.17 9.40
C LEU A 137 -5.09 8.38 10.54
N THR A 138 -4.99 7.39 11.44
CA THR A 138 -4.08 7.41 12.58
C THR A 138 -2.94 6.41 12.41
N ILE A 139 -1.88 6.58 13.20
CA ILE A 139 -0.79 5.60 13.27
C ILE A 139 -1.31 4.22 13.71
N THR A 140 -2.31 4.21 14.60
CA THR A 140 -2.94 2.96 15.08
C THR A 140 -3.60 2.20 13.94
N ASP A 141 -4.24 2.88 12.99
CA ASP A 141 -4.84 2.24 11.80
C ASP A 141 -3.79 1.57 10.92
N ILE A 142 -2.63 2.21 10.76
CA ILE A 142 -1.53 1.66 9.98
C ILE A 142 -0.93 0.43 10.68
N ILE A 143 -0.73 0.49 11.99
CA ILE A 143 -0.23 -0.65 12.80
C ILE A 143 -1.20 -1.82 12.72
N ALA A 144 -2.50 -1.57 12.88
CA ALA A 144 -3.55 -2.59 12.79
C ALA A 144 -3.55 -3.25 11.40
N TRP A 145 -3.45 -2.46 10.34
CA TRP A 145 -3.41 -2.96 8.98
C TRP A 145 -2.16 -3.84 8.72
N TYR A 146 -0.97 -3.40 9.15
CA TYR A 146 0.24 -4.19 9.05
C TYR A 146 0.14 -5.52 9.80
N SER A 147 -0.36 -5.49 11.02
CA SER A 147 -0.52 -6.69 11.84
C SER A 147 -1.47 -7.71 11.20
N ALA A 148 -2.53 -7.24 10.57
CA ALA A 148 -3.51 -8.09 9.91
C ALA A 148 -3.03 -8.68 8.58
N THR A 149 -2.20 -7.95 7.82
CA THR A 149 -1.89 -8.33 6.42
C THR A 149 -0.48 -8.85 6.22
N GLN A 150 0.51 -8.37 6.98
CA GLN A 150 1.92 -8.68 6.77
C GLN A 150 2.54 -9.50 7.90
N GLY A 151 1.83 -9.63 9.00
CA GLY A 151 2.34 -10.30 10.20
C GLY A 151 3.51 -9.58 10.85
N SER A 152 4.17 -10.26 11.77
CA SER A 152 5.22 -9.68 12.61
C SER A 152 6.62 -9.72 12.01
N LEU A 153 6.91 -10.62 11.07
CA LEU A 153 8.29 -10.87 10.63
C LEU A 153 9.01 -9.66 10.04
N PRO A 154 8.43 -8.89 9.10
CA PRO A 154 9.08 -7.69 8.56
C PRO A 154 9.07 -6.52 9.53
N TYR A 155 8.04 -6.40 10.37
CA TYR A 155 7.73 -5.22 11.18
C TYR A 155 7.75 -5.48 12.69
N GLY A 156 7.77 -6.75 13.10
CA GLY A 156 7.65 -7.15 14.48
C GLY A 156 8.91 -6.90 15.29
N GLY A 157 8.70 -6.79 16.58
CA GLY A 157 9.65 -6.36 17.59
C GLY A 157 10.88 -7.24 17.83
N ALA A 158 11.21 -7.45 19.09
CA ALA A 158 12.45 -8.09 19.53
C ALA A 158 12.44 -9.64 19.47
N HIS A 159 11.44 -10.25 18.83
CA HIS A 159 11.38 -11.70 18.70
C HIS A 159 12.49 -12.25 17.80
N GLY A 160 13.05 -13.40 18.17
CA GLY A 160 14.20 -13.99 17.47
C GLY A 160 14.01 -14.18 15.97
N ASP A 161 12.81 -14.53 15.51
CA ASP A 161 12.53 -14.71 14.07
C ASP A 161 12.52 -13.40 13.31
N ALA A 162 11.95 -12.34 13.87
CA ALA A 162 12.02 -10.99 13.30
C ALA A 162 13.46 -10.51 13.21
N LEU A 163 14.26 -10.77 14.24
CA LEU A 163 15.67 -10.41 14.25
C LEU A 163 16.49 -11.20 13.23
N ARG A 164 16.23 -12.52 13.09
CA ARG A 164 16.84 -13.35 12.03
C ARG A 164 16.47 -12.86 10.64
N TYR A 165 15.21 -12.47 10.44
CA TYR A 165 14.74 -11.88 9.19
C TYR A 165 15.52 -10.59 8.88
N ARG A 166 15.58 -9.65 9.80
CA ARG A 166 16.29 -8.36 9.64
C ARG A 166 17.78 -8.54 9.38
N ARG A 167 18.45 -9.54 9.97
CA ARG A 167 19.86 -9.83 9.70
C ARG A 167 20.15 -10.30 8.28
N ARG A 168 19.16 -10.90 7.62
CA ARG A 168 19.27 -11.38 6.23
C ARG A 168 18.85 -10.33 5.18
N HIS A 169 18.30 -9.20 5.65
CA HIS A 169 17.79 -8.15 4.78
C HIS A 169 18.37 -6.81 5.23
N ASP A 170 19.04 -6.09 4.33
CA ASP A 170 19.71 -4.81 4.62
C ASP A 170 18.79 -3.60 4.54
N ASP A 171 17.48 -3.78 4.46
CA ASP A 171 16.47 -2.75 4.31
C ASP A 171 15.79 -2.36 5.63
N TYR A 172 16.57 -2.27 6.67
CA TYR A 172 16.12 -1.73 7.95
C TYR A 172 16.54 -0.27 8.12
N HIS A 173 15.77 0.43 8.93
CA HIS A 173 16.10 1.75 9.43
C HIS A 173 16.90 1.63 10.73
N ILE A 174 17.90 2.50 10.91
CA ILE A 174 18.59 2.61 12.19
C ILE A 174 18.04 3.83 12.91
N ASN A 175 17.46 3.63 14.08
CA ASN A 175 16.99 4.73 14.92
C ASN A 175 18.20 5.58 15.36
N PRO A 176 18.26 6.86 15.05
CA PRO A 176 19.43 7.70 15.33
C PRO A 176 19.69 7.92 16.82
N GLU A 177 18.66 7.83 17.66
CA GLU A 177 18.78 8.05 19.10
C GLU A 177 19.28 6.81 19.83
N THR A 178 18.82 5.64 19.42
CA THR A 178 19.07 4.39 20.15
C THR A 178 20.06 3.45 19.45
N GLY A 179 20.35 3.66 18.16
CA GLY A 179 21.14 2.74 17.32
C GLY A 179 20.41 1.43 17.01
N ALA A 180 19.16 1.26 17.44
CA ALA A 180 18.40 0.05 17.20
C ALA A 180 17.97 -0.06 15.73
N LYS A 181 18.01 -1.30 15.20
CA LYS A 181 17.49 -1.60 13.87
C LYS A 181 15.97 -1.74 13.91
N ASP A 182 15.29 -1.11 12.98
CA ASP A 182 13.84 -1.14 12.88
C ASP A 182 13.37 -1.45 11.44
N ALA A 183 12.08 -1.63 11.25
CA ALA A 183 11.51 -2.00 9.97
C ALA A 183 11.74 -0.93 8.91
N ALA A 184 11.97 -1.36 7.66
CA ALA A 184 12.12 -0.44 6.51
C ALA A 184 10.84 0.38 6.23
N GLY A 185 9.67 -0.15 6.60
CA GLY A 185 8.37 0.52 6.46
C GLY A 185 8.07 1.61 7.49
N ARG A 186 9.03 1.96 8.35
CA ARG A 186 8.82 2.94 9.42
C ARG A 186 8.41 4.33 8.94
N GLY A 187 8.71 4.70 7.69
CA GLY A 187 8.23 5.93 7.08
C GLY A 187 6.70 6.06 7.01
N HIS A 188 5.96 4.94 7.10
CA HIS A 188 4.52 4.95 7.24
C HIS A 188 4.05 5.31 8.67
N LEU A 189 4.93 5.18 9.64
CA LEU A 189 4.64 5.38 11.07
C LEU A 189 5.21 6.69 11.62
N GLU A 190 6.30 7.19 11.03
CA GLU A 190 7.04 8.34 11.54
C GLU A 190 7.33 9.37 10.47
N THR A 191 7.04 10.61 10.81
CA THR A 191 7.22 11.76 9.92
C THR A 191 8.69 11.98 9.52
N GLU A 192 9.64 11.82 10.43
CA GLU A 192 11.06 12.02 10.12
C GLU A 192 11.58 10.96 9.18
N THR A 193 11.32 9.68 9.47
CA THR A 193 11.69 8.59 8.58
C THR A 193 10.99 8.71 7.21
N ALA A 194 9.76 9.23 7.17
CA ALA A 194 9.07 9.52 5.91
C ALA A 194 9.80 10.59 5.08
N ARG A 195 10.36 11.60 5.73
CA ARG A 195 11.14 12.66 5.07
C ARG A 195 12.42 12.11 4.44
N ASP A 196 13.09 11.15 5.09
CA ASP A 196 14.29 10.50 4.54
C ASP A 196 14.04 9.79 3.20
N VAL A 197 12.81 9.39 2.96
CA VAL A 197 12.39 8.81 1.67
C VAL A 197 11.65 9.81 0.76
N GLY A 198 11.73 11.09 1.08
CA GLY A 198 11.18 12.18 0.26
C GLY A 198 9.67 12.39 0.40
N MET A 199 9.06 11.87 1.48
CA MET A 199 7.65 12.14 1.81
C MET A 199 7.56 13.33 2.77
N GLY A 200 6.49 14.10 2.71
CA GLY A 200 6.32 15.28 3.58
C GLY A 200 5.99 14.96 5.04
N GLY A 201 5.58 13.74 5.33
CA GLY A 201 5.23 13.21 6.65
C GLY A 201 4.83 11.75 6.55
N ALA A 202 4.47 11.13 7.68
CA ALA A 202 3.95 9.77 7.71
C ALA A 202 2.78 9.61 6.73
N TYR A 203 2.68 8.47 6.06
CA TYR A 203 1.75 8.27 4.96
C TYR A 203 1.17 6.86 4.98
N ASP A 204 -0.02 6.69 4.42
CA ASP A 204 -0.71 5.42 4.30
C ASP A 204 0.03 4.41 3.41
N VAL A 205 -0.33 3.16 3.54
CA VAL A 205 0.24 2.06 2.75
C VAL A 205 -0.58 1.88 1.47
N GLY A 206 0.08 1.81 0.30
CA GLY A 206 -0.61 1.68 -0.98
C GLY A 206 -1.66 0.56 -1.03
N PRO A 207 -1.34 -0.69 -0.66
CA PRO A 207 -2.33 -1.77 -0.56
C PRO A 207 -3.47 -1.52 0.43
N GLN A 208 -3.23 -0.77 1.51
CA GLN A 208 -4.29 -0.34 2.44
C GLN A 208 -5.34 0.52 1.72
N ARG A 209 -4.89 1.44 0.87
CA ARG A 209 -5.77 2.29 0.05
C ARG A 209 -6.61 1.47 -0.93
N ILE A 210 -6.05 0.41 -1.51
CA ILE A 210 -6.79 -0.55 -2.34
C ILE A 210 -7.88 -1.27 -1.53
N SER A 211 -7.59 -1.67 -0.29
CA SER A 211 -8.57 -2.32 0.57
C SER A 211 -9.76 -1.41 0.91
N TRP A 212 -9.54 -0.09 0.97
CA TRP A 212 -10.63 0.88 1.17
C TRP A 212 -11.54 0.97 -0.04
N ALA A 213 -10.97 1.01 -1.26
CA ALA A 213 -11.75 0.96 -2.49
C ALA A 213 -12.55 -0.34 -2.61
N GLN A 214 -11.94 -1.47 -2.25
CA GLN A 214 -12.62 -2.76 -2.22
C GLN A 214 -13.74 -2.79 -1.17
N HIS A 215 -13.56 -2.19 -0.01
CA HIS A 215 -14.63 -2.07 1.00
C HIS A 215 -15.85 -1.34 0.43
N MET A 216 -15.65 -0.26 -0.32
CA MET A 216 -16.73 0.44 -1.01
C MET A 216 -17.49 -0.50 -1.96
N MET A 217 -16.78 -1.28 -2.75
CA MET A 217 -17.38 -2.26 -3.67
C MET A 217 -18.16 -3.34 -2.92
N CYS A 218 -17.61 -3.89 -1.83
CA CYS A 218 -18.29 -4.89 -1.00
C CYS A 218 -19.55 -4.35 -0.32
N ASN A 219 -19.59 -3.06 0.03
CA ASN A 219 -20.78 -2.44 0.58
C ASN A 219 -21.87 -2.23 -0.47
N TRP A 220 -21.46 -2.03 -1.72
CA TRP A 220 -22.36 -1.75 -2.83
C TRP A 220 -22.96 -3.02 -3.48
N MET A 221 -22.18 -4.07 -3.61
CA MET A 221 -22.58 -5.38 -4.19
C MET A 221 -23.37 -6.30 -3.20
#